data_beb06f14da8cf4e02945655fc1959d85
#
_entry.id   beb06f14da8cf4e02945655fc1959d85
#
_cell.length_a   1.000
_cell.length_b   1.000
_cell.length_c   1.000
_cell.angle_alpha   90.00
_cell.angle_beta   90.00
_cell.angle_gamma   90.00
#
_symmetry.space_group_name_H-M   'P 1'
#
loop_
_entity.id
_entity.type
_entity.pdbx_description
1 polymer ?
#
loop_
_entity_poly.entity_id
_entity_poly.type
_entity_poly.pdbx_seq_one_letter_code
_entity_poly.pdbx_strand_id
1 'polypeptide(L)'
;MTKCQVVAIFEPKPEFLDEVRALLNDVAIEVRTEEGCLFYDLFQAIDGRLWFIEAWESRDLWQAHNKAPSVARTKAGIEGKLVSPVSVHEMYEA
;
A
#
# COMPACT_ATOMS: atom_id res chain seq x y z
N MET A 1 -4.21 -9.86 -20.98
CA MET A 1 -3.81 -10.13 -19.60
C MET A 1 -4.65 -9.30 -18.65
N THR A 2 -5.11 -9.91 -17.59
CA THR A 2 -5.97 -9.22 -16.62
C THR A 2 -5.12 -8.40 -15.68
N LYS A 3 -5.44 -7.11 -15.56
CA LYS A 3 -4.80 -6.25 -14.58
C LYS A 3 -5.22 -6.67 -13.18
N CYS A 4 -4.31 -6.51 -12.23
CA CYS A 4 -4.60 -6.72 -10.82
C CYS A 4 -4.80 -5.38 -10.15
N GLN A 5 -5.97 -5.17 -9.56
CA GLN A 5 -6.28 -3.95 -8.80
C GLN A 5 -6.26 -4.29 -7.32
N VAL A 6 -5.66 -3.42 -6.53
CA VAL A 6 -5.51 -3.69 -5.10
C VAL A 6 -5.84 -2.43 -4.31
N VAL A 7 -6.49 -2.64 -3.17
CA VAL A 7 -6.68 -1.61 -2.16
C VAL A 7 -6.04 -2.12 -0.89
N ALA A 8 -5.17 -1.31 -0.28
CA ALA A 8 -4.56 -1.61 1.01
C ALA A 8 -4.94 -0.51 2.00
N ILE A 9 -5.53 -0.90 3.12
CA ILE A 9 -6.08 0.05 4.10
C ILE A 9 -5.29 -0.06 5.39
N PHE A 10 -4.75 1.08 5.85
CA PHE A 10 -3.98 1.21 7.08
C PHE A 10 -4.76 2.08 8.05
N GLU A 11 -4.90 1.63 9.28
CA GLU A 11 -5.52 2.44 10.33
C GLU A 11 -4.47 2.78 11.39
N PRO A 12 -3.74 3.90 11.24
CA PRO A 12 -2.75 4.30 12.23
C PRO A 12 -3.41 4.70 13.55
N LYS A 13 -2.71 4.39 14.65
CA LYS A 13 -3.08 4.99 15.92
C LYS A 13 -2.94 6.51 15.79
N PRO A 14 -3.81 7.33 16.41
CA PRO A 14 -3.80 8.78 16.20
C PRO A 14 -2.44 9.44 16.40
N GLU A 15 -1.67 9.01 17.41
CA GLU A 15 -0.35 9.55 17.68
C GLU A 15 0.68 9.24 16.61
N PHE A 16 0.44 8.26 15.75
CA PHE A 16 1.35 7.86 14.69
C PHE A 16 0.89 8.21 13.28
N LEU A 17 -0.25 8.90 13.15
CA LEU A 17 -0.83 9.19 11.84
C LEU A 17 0.16 9.92 10.91
N ASP A 18 0.76 11.00 11.41
CA ASP A 18 1.67 11.81 10.59
C ASP A 18 2.90 11.01 10.19
N GLU A 19 3.45 10.22 11.11
CA GLU A 19 4.63 9.40 10.84
C GLU A 19 4.33 8.31 9.82
N VAL A 20 3.21 7.60 9.97
CA VAL A 20 2.83 6.53 9.04
C VAL A 20 2.53 7.11 7.66
N ARG A 21 1.80 8.24 7.59
CA ARG A 21 1.51 8.89 6.32
C ARG A 21 2.78 9.30 5.59
N ALA A 22 3.75 9.87 6.31
CA ALA A 22 5.03 10.25 5.72
C ALA A 22 5.80 9.04 5.19
N LEU A 23 5.82 7.94 5.95
CA LEU A 23 6.44 6.70 5.51
C LEU A 23 5.79 6.17 4.24
N LEU A 24 4.47 6.09 4.20
CA LEU A 24 3.75 5.53 3.05
C LEU A 24 3.92 6.39 1.79
N ASN A 25 3.94 7.72 1.94
CA ASN A 25 4.24 8.62 0.82
C ASN A 25 5.65 8.40 0.29
N ASP A 26 6.61 8.19 1.16
CA ASP A 26 7.99 7.96 0.76
C ASP A 26 8.14 6.59 0.07
N VAL A 27 7.52 5.56 0.63
CA VAL A 27 7.50 4.22 0.04
C VAL A 27 6.88 4.24 -1.36
N ALA A 28 5.82 5.02 -1.56
CA ALA A 28 5.13 5.10 -2.84
C ALA A 28 6.06 5.52 -3.98
N ILE A 29 7.02 6.39 -3.70
CA ILE A 29 7.99 6.83 -4.70
C ILE A 29 8.77 5.63 -5.25
N GLU A 30 9.23 4.77 -4.36
CA GLU A 30 9.97 3.55 -4.71
C GLU A 30 9.08 2.56 -5.45
N VAL A 31 7.87 2.32 -4.93
CA VAL A 31 6.93 1.34 -5.51
C VAL A 31 6.58 1.69 -6.95
N ARG A 32 6.42 2.98 -7.25
CA ARG A 32 6.08 3.42 -8.63
C ARG A 32 7.15 3.09 -9.65
N THR A 33 8.37 2.76 -9.23
CA THR A 33 9.46 2.34 -10.11
C THR A 33 9.52 0.82 -10.29
N GLU A 34 8.72 0.06 -9.55
CA GLU A 34 8.74 -1.40 -9.61
C GLU A 34 8.06 -1.90 -10.89
N GLU A 35 8.55 -3.02 -11.40
CA GLU A 35 8.03 -3.60 -12.63
C GLU A 35 6.55 -3.93 -12.50
N GLY A 36 5.77 -3.52 -13.48
CA GLY A 36 4.35 -3.81 -13.55
C GLY A 36 3.45 -2.85 -12.78
N CYS A 37 4.01 -1.91 -12.03
CA CYS A 37 3.21 -0.91 -11.31
C CYS A 37 2.61 0.08 -12.29
N LEU A 38 1.28 0.09 -12.42
CA LEU A 38 0.58 1.04 -13.27
C LEU A 38 0.28 2.34 -12.51
N PHE A 39 -0.16 2.23 -11.29
CA PHE A 39 -0.25 3.36 -10.35
C PHE A 39 -0.25 2.85 -8.92
N TYR A 40 0.11 3.74 -8.00
CA TYR A 40 0.23 3.42 -6.58
C TYR A 40 0.02 4.73 -5.81
N ASP A 41 -1.24 5.02 -5.50
CA ASP A 41 -1.66 6.32 -4.98
C ASP A 41 -2.18 6.20 -3.55
N LEU A 42 -1.73 7.12 -2.69
CA LEU A 42 -2.14 7.17 -1.29
C LEU A 42 -3.22 8.23 -1.09
N PHE A 43 -4.30 7.84 -0.43
CA PHE A 43 -5.37 8.73 -0.05
C PHE A 43 -5.64 8.62 1.45
N GLN A 44 -6.13 9.69 2.04
CA GLN A 44 -6.59 9.66 3.43
C GLN A 44 -8.10 9.76 3.44
N ALA A 45 -8.76 8.77 4.05
CA ALA A 45 -10.20 8.79 4.22
C ALA A 45 -10.60 9.83 5.27
N ILE A 46 -11.85 10.26 5.22
CA ILE A 46 -12.38 11.25 6.18
C ILE A 46 -12.21 10.78 7.63
N ASP A 47 -12.29 9.46 7.86
CA ASP A 47 -12.15 8.87 9.20
C ASP A 47 -10.68 8.73 9.66
N GLY A 48 -9.71 9.16 8.82
CA GLY A 48 -8.29 9.14 9.16
C GLY A 48 -7.54 7.91 8.69
N ARG A 49 -8.21 6.88 8.13
CA ARG A 49 -7.51 5.72 7.59
C ARG A 49 -6.79 6.11 6.30
N LEU A 50 -5.67 5.43 6.03
CA LEU A 50 -4.86 5.67 4.86
C LEU A 50 -5.07 4.53 3.88
N TRP A 51 -5.36 4.87 2.63
CA TRP A 51 -5.69 3.91 1.59
C TRP A 51 -4.69 4.02 0.46
N PHE A 52 -4.00 2.91 0.14
CA PHE A 52 -3.35 2.79 -1.15
C PHE A 52 -4.36 2.24 -2.15
N ILE A 53 -4.48 2.91 -3.28
CA ILE A 53 -5.23 2.42 -4.43
C ILE A 53 -4.20 2.17 -5.51
N GLU A 54 -4.11 0.91 -5.98
CA GLU A 54 -3.02 0.49 -6.83
C GLU A 54 -3.52 -0.40 -7.95
N ALA A 55 -2.78 -0.41 -9.06
CA ALA A 55 -3.02 -1.35 -10.14
C ALA A 55 -1.68 -1.86 -10.67
N TRP A 56 -1.67 -3.12 -11.04
CA TRP A 56 -0.51 -3.84 -11.56
C TRP A 56 -0.86 -4.50 -12.88
N GLU A 57 0.12 -4.64 -13.77
CA GLU A 57 -0.09 -5.26 -15.08
C GLU A 57 -0.59 -6.69 -14.97
N SER A 58 -0.20 -7.41 -13.90
CA SER A 58 -0.64 -8.77 -13.62
C SER A 58 -0.56 -9.08 -12.15
N ARG A 59 -1.26 -10.14 -11.74
CA ARG A 59 -1.19 -10.62 -10.37
C ARG A 59 0.21 -11.09 -10.00
N ASP A 60 0.94 -11.70 -10.93
CA ASP A 60 2.29 -12.17 -10.68
C ASP A 60 3.24 -11.02 -10.34
N LEU A 61 3.08 -9.88 -11.03
CA LEU A 61 3.91 -8.70 -10.76
C LEU A 61 3.53 -8.06 -9.42
N TRP A 62 2.25 -8.07 -9.06
CA TRP A 62 1.84 -7.65 -7.72
C TRP A 62 2.42 -8.56 -6.63
N GLN A 63 2.43 -9.87 -6.85
CA GLN A 63 3.02 -10.79 -5.88
C GLN A 63 4.54 -10.60 -5.77
N ALA A 64 5.21 -10.26 -6.85
CA ALA A 64 6.63 -9.89 -6.80
C ALA A 64 6.83 -8.64 -5.96
N HIS A 65 5.95 -7.63 -6.10
CA HIS A 65 5.95 -6.43 -5.25
C HIS A 65 5.87 -6.81 -3.76
N ASN A 66 5.05 -7.79 -3.41
CA ASN A 66 4.89 -8.19 -2.01
C ASN A 66 6.18 -8.72 -1.38
N LYS A 67 7.17 -9.07 -2.19
CA LYS A 67 8.49 -9.55 -1.74
C LYS A 67 9.57 -8.48 -1.89
N ALA A 68 9.21 -7.29 -2.35
CA ALA A 68 10.17 -6.21 -2.61
C ALA A 68 10.64 -5.54 -1.32
N PRO A 69 11.83 -4.89 -1.36
CA PRO A 69 12.33 -4.13 -0.21
C PRO A 69 11.37 -3.05 0.29
N SER A 70 10.58 -2.45 -0.63
CA SER A 70 9.59 -1.43 -0.26
C SER A 70 8.55 -1.96 0.73
N VAL A 71 8.08 -3.19 0.52
CA VAL A 71 7.11 -3.82 1.42
C VAL A 71 7.75 -4.17 2.76
N ALA A 72 8.99 -4.67 2.74
CA ALA A 72 9.72 -4.94 3.98
C ALA A 72 9.91 -3.66 4.79
N ARG A 73 10.24 -2.55 4.14
CA ARG A 73 10.39 -1.25 4.78
C ARG A 73 9.08 -0.76 5.37
N THR A 74 7.98 -0.97 4.65
CA THR A 74 6.65 -0.61 5.15
C THR A 74 6.31 -1.41 6.41
N LYS A 75 6.49 -2.72 6.37
CA LYS A 75 6.19 -3.58 7.53
C LYS A 75 6.98 -3.17 8.76
N ALA A 76 8.27 -2.91 8.60
CA ALA A 76 9.12 -2.48 9.71
C ALA A 76 8.67 -1.12 10.27
N GLY A 77 8.31 -0.20 9.38
CA GLY A 77 7.95 1.17 9.77
C GLY A 77 6.59 1.31 10.42
N ILE A 78 5.67 0.37 10.21
CA ILE A 78 4.32 0.43 10.80
C ILE A 78 4.17 -0.46 12.04
N GLU A 79 5.18 -1.24 12.39
CA GLU A 79 5.10 -2.16 13.51
C GLU A 79 4.73 -1.44 14.81
N GLY A 80 3.66 -1.90 15.45
CA GLY A 80 3.17 -1.31 16.70
C GLY A 80 2.42 0.01 16.53
N LYS A 81 2.24 0.50 15.30
CA LYS A 81 1.68 1.84 15.04
C LYS A 81 0.27 1.82 14.46
N LEU A 82 -0.27 0.65 14.19
CA LEU A 82 -1.62 0.49 13.64
C LEU A 82 -2.60 0.02 14.70
N VAL A 83 -3.86 0.43 14.56
CA VAL A 83 -4.97 -0.03 15.40
C VAL A 83 -5.27 -1.50 15.12
N SER A 84 -5.15 -1.91 13.86
CA SER A 84 -5.45 -3.27 13.40
C SER A 84 -4.51 -3.64 12.24
N PRO A 85 -4.43 -4.94 11.88
CA PRO A 85 -3.61 -5.34 10.73
C PRO A 85 -4.05 -4.65 9.44
N VAL A 86 -3.12 -4.47 8.51
CA VAL A 86 -3.42 -3.92 7.18
C VAL A 86 -4.47 -4.79 6.50
N SER A 87 -5.49 -4.14 5.94
CA SER A 87 -6.54 -4.82 5.18
C SER A 87 -6.20 -4.71 3.70
N VAL A 88 -6.06 -5.85 3.02
CA VAL A 88 -5.68 -5.89 1.60
C VAL A 88 -6.77 -6.57 0.81
N HIS A 89 -7.22 -5.92 -0.27
CA HIS A 89 -8.27 -6.42 -1.14
C HIS A 89 -7.76 -6.47 -2.58
N GLU A 90 -7.68 -7.66 -3.12
CA GLU A 90 -7.27 -7.92 -4.50
C GLU A 90 -8.51 -8.04 -5.38
N MET A 91 -8.51 -7.37 -6.54
CA MET A 91 -9.70 -7.26 -7.38
C MET A 91 -9.33 -7.32 -8.85
N TYR A 92 -10.27 -7.81 -9.65
CA TYR A 92 -10.23 -7.71 -11.11
C TYR A 92 -11.45 -6.92 -11.58
N GLU A 93 -11.37 -6.41 -12.79
CA GLU A 93 -12.56 -5.76 -13.37
C GLU A 93 -13.70 -6.76 -13.45
N ALA A 94 -14.89 -6.31 -13.05
CA ALA A 94 -16.09 -7.13 -13.09
C ALA A 94 -16.77 -7.10 -14.47
#